data_62338f18584df3781f84672257f64a1c
#
_entry.id   62338f18584df3781f84672257f64a1c
#
_cell.length_a   1.000
_cell.length_b   1.000
_cell.length_c   1.000
_cell.angle_alpha   90.00
_cell.angle_beta   90.00
_cell.angle_gamma   90.00
#
_symmetry.space_group_name_H-M   'P 1'
#
loop_
_entity.id
_entity.type
_entity.pdbx_description
1 polymer ?
#
loop_
_entity_poly.entity_id
_entity_poly.type
_entity_poly.pdbx_seq_one_letter_code
_entity_poly.pdbx_strand_id
1 'polypeptide(L)'
;MQQRVIVPAANAVALPDSISFNEGALLPMSVATAWTGWYTIGLPLDTAFTPADKQGMLVWGGASSIGSAAVQIAKSMGFSVYTTASVKHHEYLKSLGATRVFDYNAAGVEQHIVTAAKEDGVTIRIGYDAVGQLQSCLDVLKESKGDGVAKLAEAVPMSEESPTVDGVVAKFIAASSDMDEREEQYRFIFNVWLQEKLASGQFVPSPKLRVIDGGLHSVNQALDTLKNGVSGEKLVLEI
;
A
#
# COMPACT_ATOMS: atom_id res chain seq x y z
N MET A 1 -21.45 -12.30 4.89
CA MET A 1 -20.75 -13.03 3.80
C MET A 1 -21.76 -13.87 3.03
N GLN A 2 -21.52 -14.12 1.75
CA GLN A 2 -22.44 -14.83 0.86
C GLN A 2 -21.65 -15.64 -0.17
N GLN A 3 -22.28 -16.70 -0.69
CA GLN A 3 -21.65 -17.62 -1.65
C GLN A 3 -21.64 -17.09 -3.08
N ARG A 4 -22.50 -16.13 -3.40
CA ARG A 4 -22.61 -15.52 -4.73
C ARG A 4 -22.73 -14.01 -4.61
N VAL A 5 -21.99 -13.29 -5.42
CA VAL A 5 -21.96 -11.82 -5.44
C VAL A 5 -22.07 -11.34 -6.88
N ILE A 6 -22.84 -10.28 -7.09
CA ILE A 6 -22.85 -9.57 -8.37
C ILE A 6 -21.91 -8.37 -8.23
N VAL A 7 -20.94 -8.27 -9.13
CA VAL A 7 -19.99 -7.15 -9.18
C VAL A 7 -19.95 -6.56 -10.58
N PRO A 8 -19.68 -5.24 -10.73
CA PRO A 8 -19.41 -4.65 -12.02
C PRO A 8 -18.18 -5.28 -12.68
N ALA A 9 -18.20 -5.48 -13.99
CA ALA A 9 -17.06 -6.05 -14.72
C ALA A 9 -15.77 -5.23 -14.57
N ALA A 10 -15.89 -3.91 -14.41
CA ALA A 10 -14.76 -3.02 -14.15
C ALA A 10 -14.04 -3.32 -12.83
N ASN A 11 -14.70 -4.00 -11.88
CA ASN A 11 -14.15 -4.34 -10.56
C ASN A 11 -13.66 -5.79 -10.49
N ALA A 12 -13.51 -6.45 -11.62
CA ALA A 12 -13.10 -7.85 -11.70
C ALA A 12 -11.85 -7.99 -12.57
N VAL A 13 -11.00 -8.95 -12.23
CA VAL A 13 -9.79 -9.31 -12.99
C VAL A 13 -9.72 -10.82 -13.12
N ALA A 14 -9.32 -11.31 -14.29
CA ALA A 14 -9.04 -12.73 -14.48
C ALA A 14 -7.76 -13.11 -13.72
N LEU A 15 -7.83 -14.17 -12.92
CA LEU A 15 -6.65 -14.72 -12.26
C LEU A 15 -5.88 -15.61 -13.23
N PRO A 16 -4.55 -15.48 -13.34
CA PRO A 16 -3.71 -16.47 -14.02
C PRO A 16 -3.78 -17.83 -13.33
N ASP A 17 -3.58 -18.91 -14.08
CA ASP A 17 -3.58 -20.28 -13.53
C ASP A 17 -2.55 -20.51 -12.42
N SER A 18 -1.52 -19.66 -12.35
CA SER A 18 -0.47 -19.69 -11.32
C SER A 18 -0.91 -19.11 -9.98
N ILE A 19 -2.08 -18.48 -9.87
CA ILE A 19 -2.59 -17.83 -8.65
C ILE A 19 -3.86 -18.55 -8.19
N SER A 20 -3.83 -19.08 -6.98
CA SER A 20 -5.01 -19.71 -6.36
C SER A 20 -6.09 -18.68 -6.01
N PHE A 21 -7.32 -19.13 -5.82
CA PHE A 21 -8.41 -18.25 -5.36
C PHE A 21 -8.15 -17.64 -3.99
N ASN A 22 -7.47 -18.37 -3.10
CA ASN A 22 -7.08 -17.86 -1.78
C ASN A 22 -6.08 -16.69 -1.91
N GLU A 23 -5.10 -16.80 -2.79
CA GLU A 23 -4.18 -15.71 -3.10
C GLU A 23 -4.90 -14.56 -3.81
N GLY A 24 -5.79 -14.87 -4.75
CA GLY A 24 -6.64 -13.89 -5.42
C GLY A 24 -7.48 -13.05 -4.44
N ALA A 25 -7.97 -13.65 -3.36
CA ALA A 25 -8.73 -12.96 -2.32
C ALA A 25 -7.93 -11.88 -1.56
N LEU A 26 -6.60 -11.89 -1.63
CA LEU A 26 -5.75 -10.86 -1.04
C LEU A 26 -5.80 -9.53 -1.81
N LEU A 27 -6.11 -9.56 -3.10
CA LEU A 27 -5.85 -8.49 -4.06
C LEU A 27 -6.86 -7.34 -4.08
N PRO A 28 -8.21 -7.57 -4.10
CA PRO A 28 -9.16 -6.52 -4.48
C PRO A 28 -9.04 -5.27 -3.62
N MET A 29 -9.17 -5.42 -2.31
CA MET A 29 -9.15 -4.28 -1.37
C MET A 29 -7.76 -3.63 -1.30
N SER A 30 -6.69 -4.44 -1.22
CA SER A 30 -5.33 -3.91 -1.05
C SER A 30 -4.87 -3.11 -2.26
N VAL A 31 -5.09 -3.64 -3.45
CA VAL A 31 -4.68 -3.00 -4.71
C VAL A 31 -5.54 -1.77 -5.01
N ALA A 32 -6.87 -1.90 -4.88
CA ALA A 32 -7.77 -0.76 -5.08
C ALA A 32 -7.44 0.39 -4.13
N THR A 33 -7.25 0.10 -2.84
CA THR A 33 -6.95 1.16 -1.84
C THR A 33 -5.59 1.80 -2.10
N ALA A 34 -4.56 1.01 -2.45
CA ALA A 34 -3.25 1.56 -2.77
C ALA A 34 -3.31 2.52 -3.97
N TRP A 35 -3.98 2.12 -5.06
CA TRP A 35 -4.17 2.99 -6.23
C TRP A 35 -5.05 4.20 -5.93
N THR A 36 -6.15 4.02 -5.18
CA THR A 36 -7.00 5.14 -4.75
C THR A 36 -6.20 6.19 -3.98
N GLY A 37 -5.23 5.77 -3.16
CA GLY A 37 -4.31 6.70 -2.49
C GLY A 37 -3.52 7.54 -3.47
N TRP A 38 -3.00 6.95 -4.56
CA TRP A 38 -2.28 7.69 -5.59
C TRP A 38 -3.19 8.66 -6.35
N TYR A 39 -4.40 8.27 -6.69
CA TYR A 39 -5.41 9.16 -7.26
C TYR A 39 -5.73 10.33 -6.32
N THR A 40 -5.96 10.04 -5.04
CA THR A 40 -6.32 11.05 -4.03
C THR A 40 -5.29 12.17 -3.91
N ILE A 41 -4.01 11.85 -4.00
CA ILE A 41 -2.93 12.85 -3.95
C ILE A 41 -2.53 13.38 -5.32
N GLY A 42 -3.18 12.93 -6.39
CA GLY A 42 -2.92 13.36 -7.77
C GLY A 42 -1.54 12.95 -8.26
N LEU A 43 -1.14 11.70 -8.01
CA LEU A 43 0.04 11.11 -8.64
C LEU A 43 -0.34 10.64 -10.05
N PRO A 44 0.34 11.08 -11.11
CA PRO A 44 0.05 10.65 -12.48
C PRO A 44 0.20 9.13 -12.64
N LEU A 45 -0.71 8.50 -13.38
CA LEU A 45 -0.72 7.05 -13.59
C LEU A 45 0.45 6.55 -14.43
N ASP A 46 0.93 7.39 -15.33
CA ASP A 46 2.07 7.18 -16.20
C ASP A 46 3.41 7.52 -15.52
N THR A 47 3.40 7.75 -14.21
CA THR A 47 4.63 7.98 -13.44
C THR A 47 5.59 6.82 -13.65
N ALA A 48 6.77 7.12 -14.19
CA ALA A 48 7.84 6.16 -14.45
C ALA A 48 9.19 6.83 -14.18
N PHE A 49 9.82 6.47 -13.09
CA PHE A 49 11.14 6.97 -12.73
C PHE A 49 12.22 5.92 -12.99
N THR A 50 13.43 6.41 -13.16
CA THR A 50 14.66 5.61 -13.23
C THR A 50 15.49 5.83 -11.96
N PRO A 51 16.45 4.98 -11.66
CA PRO A 51 17.37 5.22 -10.53
C PRO A 51 18.13 6.56 -10.59
N ALA A 52 18.30 7.12 -11.80
CA ALA A 52 18.96 8.42 -11.98
C ALA A 52 18.12 9.61 -11.50
N ASP A 53 16.78 9.46 -11.48
CA ASP A 53 15.85 10.52 -11.05
C ASP A 53 15.85 10.73 -9.53
N LYS A 54 16.42 9.79 -8.77
CA LYS A 54 16.55 9.87 -7.32
C LYS A 54 15.25 10.17 -6.58
N GLN A 55 14.13 9.63 -7.07
CA GLN A 55 12.82 9.79 -6.45
C GLN A 55 12.55 8.66 -5.46
N GLY A 56 12.29 9.04 -4.23
CA GLY A 56 11.90 8.13 -3.15
C GLY A 56 10.41 8.20 -2.84
N MET A 57 9.90 7.13 -2.27
CA MET A 57 8.55 7.06 -1.73
C MET A 57 8.58 6.42 -0.34
N LEU A 58 7.91 7.08 0.62
CA LEU A 58 7.70 6.53 1.95
C LEU A 58 6.43 5.66 1.95
N VAL A 59 6.51 4.44 2.45
CA VAL A 59 5.34 3.60 2.76
C VAL A 59 5.40 3.20 4.22
N TRP A 60 4.60 3.82 5.07
CA TRP A 60 4.55 3.47 6.48
C TRP A 60 3.62 2.27 6.70
N GLY A 61 4.12 1.22 7.37
CA GLY A 61 3.36 -0.02 7.58
C GLY A 61 3.36 -0.97 6.40
N GLY A 62 4.50 -1.14 5.73
CA GLY A 62 4.65 -1.95 4.52
C GLY A 62 4.23 -3.42 4.64
N ALA A 63 4.24 -4.00 5.86
CA ALA A 63 3.79 -5.38 6.07
C ALA A 63 2.26 -5.53 6.17
N SER A 64 1.49 -4.43 6.18
CA SER A 64 0.03 -4.47 6.12
C SER A 64 -0.46 -4.87 4.72
N SER A 65 -1.74 -5.19 4.59
CA SER A 65 -2.35 -5.57 3.31
C SER A 65 -2.22 -4.46 2.27
N ILE A 66 -2.57 -3.22 2.66
CA ILE A 66 -2.48 -2.06 1.76
C ILE A 66 -1.02 -1.67 1.54
N GLY A 67 -0.21 -1.67 2.62
CA GLY A 67 1.19 -1.27 2.55
C GLY A 67 2.03 -2.17 1.64
N SER A 68 1.82 -3.49 1.69
CA SER A 68 2.54 -4.43 0.81
C SER A 68 2.16 -4.28 -0.67
N ALA A 69 0.91 -3.90 -0.96
CA ALA A 69 0.51 -3.52 -2.31
C ALA A 69 1.14 -2.18 -2.73
N ALA A 70 1.13 -1.17 -1.84
CA ALA A 70 1.73 0.14 -2.10
C ALA A 70 3.24 0.04 -2.38
N VAL A 71 3.98 -0.81 -1.65
CA VAL A 71 5.41 -1.08 -1.91
C VAL A 71 5.64 -1.58 -3.33
N GLN A 72 4.86 -2.57 -3.78
CA GLN A 72 5.01 -3.15 -5.12
C GLN A 72 4.62 -2.16 -6.22
N ILE A 73 3.52 -1.41 -6.03
CA ILE A 73 3.08 -0.38 -6.99
C ILE A 73 4.14 0.72 -7.09
N ALA A 74 4.63 1.24 -5.96
CA ALA A 74 5.68 2.27 -5.93
C ALA A 74 6.95 1.78 -6.65
N LYS A 75 7.34 0.52 -6.42
CA LYS A 75 8.47 -0.09 -7.12
C LYS A 75 8.24 -0.16 -8.63
N SER A 76 7.02 -0.51 -9.07
CA SER A 76 6.69 -0.57 -10.50
C SER A 76 6.72 0.79 -11.19
N MET A 77 6.54 1.89 -10.43
CA MET A 77 6.68 3.27 -10.88
C MET A 77 8.14 3.78 -10.86
N GLY A 78 9.09 2.94 -10.44
CA GLY A 78 10.51 3.28 -10.40
C GLY A 78 10.98 4.06 -9.18
N PHE A 79 10.15 4.19 -8.13
CA PHE A 79 10.58 4.80 -6.89
C PHE A 79 11.59 3.94 -6.12
N SER A 80 12.52 4.59 -5.43
CA SER A 80 13.23 4.00 -4.30
C SER A 80 12.29 3.94 -3.11
N VAL A 81 11.88 2.74 -2.69
CA VAL A 81 10.84 2.56 -1.66
C VAL A 81 11.46 2.42 -0.27
N TYR A 82 11.14 3.37 0.61
CA TYR A 82 11.47 3.40 2.03
C TYR A 82 10.24 2.99 2.82
N THR A 83 10.32 1.89 3.58
CA THR A 83 9.14 1.38 4.28
C THR A 83 9.44 0.98 5.71
N THR A 84 8.40 0.95 6.56
CA THR A 84 8.51 0.52 7.94
C THR A 84 7.80 -0.80 8.19
N ALA A 85 8.39 -1.67 8.98
CA ALA A 85 7.81 -2.91 9.48
C ALA A 85 8.61 -3.43 10.67
N SER A 86 8.06 -4.38 11.45
CA SER A 86 8.86 -5.12 12.42
C SER A 86 9.95 -5.94 11.72
N VAL A 87 11.09 -6.14 12.39
CA VAL A 87 12.30 -6.78 11.84
C VAL A 87 12.02 -8.10 11.12
N LYS A 88 11.10 -8.92 11.65
CA LYS A 88 10.73 -10.23 11.06
C LYS A 88 10.18 -10.16 9.62
N HIS A 89 9.78 -8.97 9.16
CA HIS A 89 9.22 -8.76 7.82
C HIS A 89 10.19 -8.06 6.85
N HIS A 90 11.39 -7.69 7.30
CA HIS A 90 12.32 -6.90 6.48
C HIS A 90 12.69 -7.61 5.17
N GLU A 91 13.12 -8.87 5.24
CA GLU A 91 13.50 -9.62 4.04
C GLU A 91 12.32 -9.86 3.09
N TYR A 92 11.14 -10.11 3.65
CA TYR A 92 9.92 -10.21 2.85
C TYR A 92 9.61 -8.92 2.10
N LEU A 93 9.69 -7.76 2.74
CA LEU A 93 9.44 -6.48 2.08
C LEU A 93 10.50 -6.13 1.03
N LYS A 94 11.76 -6.48 1.27
CA LYS A 94 12.80 -6.37 0.25
C LYS A 94 12.48 -7.23 -0.98
N SER A 95 11.97 -8.45 -0.79
CA SER A 95 11.54 -9.31 -1.91
C SER A 95 10.35 -8.73 -2.69
N LEU A 96 9.50 -7.91 -2.05
CA LEU A 96 8.41 -7.17 -2.71
C LEU A 96 8.89 -5.89 -3.41
N GLY A 97 10.14 -5.49 -3.25
CA GLY A 97 10.74 -4.35 -3.93
C GLY A 97 11.05 -3.13 -3.05
N ALA A 98 10.97 -3.25 -1.73
CA ALA A 98 11.45 -2.21 -0.84
C ALA A 98 12.97 -2.01 -0.97
N THR A 99 13.42 -0.77 -1.13
CA THR A 99 14.85 -0.40 -1.19
C THR A 99 15.46 -0.41 0.21
N ARG A 100 14.74 0.18 1.17
CA ARG A 100 15.13 0.24 2.58
C ARG A 100 13.95 -0.13 3.46
N VAL A 101 14.18 -0.91 4.52
CA VAL A 101 13.15 -1.30 5.49
C VAL A 101 13.64 -0.94 6.89
N PHE A 102 12.80 -0.28 7.67
CA PHE A 102 13.13 0.22 9.01
C PHE A 102 12.20 -0.40 10.06
N ASP A 103 12.74 -0.72 11.23
CA ASP A 103 11.91 -1.16 12.34
C ASP A 103 11.19 0.04 12.97
N TYR A 104 9.87 0.06 12.88
CA TYR A 104 9.06 1.14 13.46
C TYR A 104 9.15 1.21 14.99
N ASN A 105 9.64 0.15 15.67
CA ASN A 105 9.91 0.15 17.12
C ASN A 105 11.26 0.78 17.48
N ALA A 106 12.13 1.05 16.50
CA ALA A 106 13.41 1.67 16.77
C ALA A 106 13.23 3.14 17.19
N ALA A 107 13.91 3.53 18.26
CA ALA A 107 13.92 4.94 18.69
C ALA A 107 14.48 5.84 17.57
N GLY A 108 13.73 6.90 17.21
CA GLY A 108 14.14 7.85 16.17
C GLY A 108 14.10 7.26 14.75
N VAL A 109 13.21 6.33 14.48
CA VAL A 109 13.05 5.70 13.17
C VAL A 109 12.85 6.72 12.04
N GLU A 110 12.15 7.84 12.31
CA GLU A 110 11.97 8.95 11.36
C GLU A 110 13.32 9.51 10.93
N GLN A 111 14.21 9.77 11.89
CA GLN A 111 15.56 10.29 11.61
C GLN A 111 16.42 9.25 10.88
N HIS A 112 16.25 7.96 11.17
CA HIS A 112 16.95 6.90 10.42
C HIS A 112 16.53 6.89 8.95
N ILE A 113 15.23 7.06 8.66
CA ILE A 113 14.71 7.15 7.29
C ILE A 113 15.27 8.37 6.57
N VAL A 114 15.22 9.55 7.23
CA VAL A 114 15.74 10.81 6.67
C VAL A 114 17.23 10.70 6.37
N THR A 115 18.00 10.14 7.30
CA THR A 115 19.46 9.95 7.13
C THR A 115 19.76 9.03 5.95
N ALA A 116 19.06 7.88 5.87
CA ALA A 116 19.22 6.94 4.77
C ALA A 116 18.87 7.56 3.42
N ALA A 117 17.80 8.36 3.33
CA ALA A 117 17.43 9.06 2.10
C ALA A 117 18.53 10.07 1.67
N LYS A 118 19.11 10.80 2.62
CA LYS A 118 20.24 11.71 2.35
C LYS A 118 21.50 10.97 1.89
N GLU A 119 21.84 9.85 2.51
CA GLU A 119 22.99 9.01 2.13
C GLU A 119 22.82 8.44 0.70
N ASP A 120 21.60 8.02 0.35
CA ASP A 120 21.28 7.51 -0.99
C ASP A 120 21.13 8.63 -2.05
N GLY A 121 21.14 9.90 -1.61
CA GLY A 121 20.89 11.07 -2.45
C GLY A 121 19.48 11.12 -3.01
N VAL A 122 18.50 10.57 -2.27
CA VAL A 122 17.09 10.40 -2.71
C VAL A 122 16.23 11.48 -2.07
N THR A 123 15.32 12.06 -2.85
CA THR A 123 14.28 12.98 -2.38
C THR A 123 12.96 12.23 -2.19
N ILE A 124 12.34 12.33 -1.01
CA ILE A 124 11.05 11.70 -0.72
C ILE A 124 9.96 12.77 -0.66
N ARG A 125 9.15 12.87 -1.74
CA ARG A 125 8.02 13.81 -1.83
C ARG A 125 6.66 13.13 -1.81
N ILE A 126 6.63 11.82 -1.90
CA ILE A 126 5.40 11.04 -1.90
C ILE A 126 5.44 10.08 -0.71
N GLY A 127 4.36 10.08 0.06
CA GLY A 127 4.17 9.19 1.19
C GLY A 127 2.84 8.45 1.12
N TYR A 128 2.82 7.28 1.74
CA TYR A 128 1.64 6.47 1.96
C TYR A 128 1.63 5.97 3.40
N ASP A 129 0.67 6.39 4.20
CA ASP A 129 0.46 5.84 5.53
C ASP A 129 -0.63 4.78 5.49
N ALA A 130 -0.24 3.52 5.66
CA ALA A 130 -1.15 2.38 5.60
C ALA A 130 -1.72 1.96 6.96
N VAL A 131 -1.32 2.61 8.06
CA VAL A 131 -1.60 2.14 9.44
C VAL A 131 -1.91 3.26 10.45
N GLY A 132 -1.96 4.53 10.03
CA GLY A 132 -2.34 5.66 10.88
C GLY A 132 -1.19 6.20 11.73
N GLN A 133 -0.01 6.37 11.16
CA GLN A 133 1.15 7.01 11.81
C GLN A 133 1.43 8.39 11.19
N LEU A 134 0.36 9.18 11.07
CA LEU A 134 0.36 10.46 10.37
C LEU A 134 1.52 11.37 10.78
N GLN A 135 1.74 11.58 12.10
CA GLN A 135 2.79 12.49 12.56
C GLN A 135 4.18 12.04 12.10
N SER A 136 4.50 10.75 12.27
CA SER A 136 5.79 10.21 11.81
C SER A 136 6.00 10.36 10.30
N CYS A 137 4.94 10.14 9.51
CA CYS A 137 4.99 10.35 8.06
C CYS A 137 5.23 11.83 7.70
N LEU A 138 4.55 12.76 8.39
CA LEU A 138 4.73 14.20 8.18
C LEU A 138 6.16 14.64 8.50
N ASP A 139 6.74 14.14 9.61
CA ASP A 139 8.10 14.47 10.05
C ASP A 139 9.14 13.99 9.03
N VAL A 140 9.03 12.74 8.56
CA VAL A 140 9.93 12.23 7.52
C VAL A 140 9.81 13.03 6.23
N LEU A 141 8.58 13.28 5.76
CA LEU A 141 8.37 14.00 4.50
C LEU A 141 8.87 15.44 4.57
N LYS A 142 8.65 16.15 5.69
CA LYS A 142 9.17 17.50 5.92
C LYS A 142 10.67 17.59 5.68
N GLU A 143 11.41 16.65 6.25
CA GLU A 143 12.88 16.65 6.24
C GLU A 143 13.48 16.08 4.93
N SER A 144 12.69 15.30 4.15
CA SER A 144 13.18 14.57 2.98
C SER A 144 12.68 15.11 1.63
N LYS A 145 11.72 16.08 1.64
CA LYS A 145 11.09 16.59 0.41
C LYS A 145 11.95 17.54 -0.43
N GLY A 146 13.06 18.03 0.13
CA GLY A 146 13.84 19.13 -0.48
C GLY A 146 12.99 20.42 -0.57
N ASP A 147 13.20 21.21 -1.61
CA ASP A 147 12.51 22.50 -1.81
C ASP A 147 11.07 22.39 -2.31
N GLY A 148 10.58 21.16 -2.61
CA GLY A 148 9.24 20.93 -3.13
C GLY A 148 8.16 20.75 -2.05
N VAL A 149 6.93 20.59 -2.50
CA VAL A 149 5.79 20.16 -1.68
C VAL A 149 5.74 18.64 -1.69
N ALA A 150 5.59 18.04 -0.51
CA ALA A 150 5.32 16.62 -0.38
C ALA A 150 3.82 16.33 -0.29
N LYS A 151 3.42 15.14 -0.69
CA LYS A 151 2.04 14.67 -0.66
C LYS A 151 1.97 13.33 0.08
N LEU A 152 0.99 13.18 0.96
CA LEU A 152 0.77 11.97 1.76
C LEU A 152 -0.64 11.44 1.55
N ALA A 153 -0.76 10.19 1.14
CA ALA A 153 -2.01 9.44 1.16
C ALA A 153 -2.16 8.76 2.53
N GLU A 154 -3.26 9.07 3.25
CA GLU A 154 -3.52 8.59 4.61
C GLU A 154 -4.68 7.60 4.60
N ALA A 155 -4.45 6.36 5.08
CA ALA A 155 -5.47 5.32 5.09
C ALA A 155 -6.42 5.39 6.29
N VAL A 156 -6.09 6.16 7.31
CA VAL A 156 -6.96 6.37 8.48
C VAL A 156 -7.67 7.71 8.36
N PRO A 157 -8.98 7.81 8.71
CA PRO A 157 -9.70 9.06 8.64
C PRO A 157 -9.03 10.19 9.43
N MET A 158 -8.93 11.35 8.79
CA MET A 158 -8.39 12.57 9.38
C MET A 158 -9.52 13.45 9.91
N SER A 159 -9.23 14.30 10.90
CA SER A 159 -10.12 15.33 11.45
C SER A 159 -9.47 16.72 11.33
N GLU A 160 -10.22 17.76 11.71
CA GLU A 160 -9.70 19.14 11.76
C GLU A 160 -8.55 19.30 12.78
N GLU A 161 -8.50 18.42 13.78
CA GLU A 161 -7.46 18.40 14.81
C GLU A 161 -6.22 17.60 14.40
N SER A 162 -6.27 16.93 13.22
CA SER A 162 -5.12 16.15 12.72
C SER A 162 -3.90 17.03 12.53
N PRO A 163 -2.69 16.54 12.87
CA PRO A 163 -1.47 17.33 12.73
C PRO A 163 -1.21 17.72 11.28
N THR A 164 -0.66 18.92 11.10
CA THR A 164 -0.25 19.46 9.80
C THR A 164 1.18 19.98 9.86
N VAL A 165 1.87 19.97 8.74
CA VAL A 165 3.25 20.45 8.61
C VAL A 165 3.41 21.23 7.32
N ASP A 166 4.09 22.38 7.39
CA ASP A 166 4.34 23.22 6.22
C ASP A 166 5.06 22.48 5.09
N GLY A 167 4.54 22.63 3.89
CA GLY A 167 5.08 22.00 2.70
C GLY A 167 4.76 20.50 2.57
N VAL A 168 3.87 19.96 3.40
CA VAL A 168 3.33 18.59 3.27
C VAL A 168 1.80 18.65 3.20
N VAL A 169 1.23 18.07 2.16
CA VAL A 169 -0.22 17.98 1.97
C VAL A 169 -0.66 16.53 2.18
N ALA A 170 -1.31 16.27 3.31
CA ALA A 170 -1.91 14.97 3.61
C ALA A 170 -3.38 14.94 3.18
N LYS A 171 -3.82 13.82 2.61
CA LYS A 171 -5.22 13.59 2.25
C LYS A 171 -5.66 12.18 2.65
N PHE A 172 -6.85 12.09 3.26
CA PHE A 172 -7.48 10.80 3.50
C PHE A 172 -7.82 10.11 2.17
N ILE A 173 -7.52 8.82 2.09
CA ILE A 173 -7.79 8.00 0.91
C ILE A 173 -9.29 7.79 0.76
N ALA A 174 -9.86 8.36 -0.28
CA ALA A 174 -11.26 8.22 -0.62
C ALA A 174 -11.43 7.99 -2.12
N ALA A 175 -12.31 7.06 -2.45
CA ALA A 175 -12.72 6.88 -3.85
C ALA A 175 -13.44 8.13 -4.35
N SER A 176 -13.32 8.44 -5.63
CA SER A 176 -14.04 9.56 -6.23
C SER A 176 -15.55 9.46 -5.97
N SER A 177 -16.17 10.58 -5.65
CA SER A 177 -17.64 10.68 -5.56
C SER A 177 -18.30 10.68 -6.94
N ASP A 178 -17.57 11.05 -7.99
CA ASP A 178 -17.98 10.90 -9.37
C ASP A 178 -17.94 9.42 -9.76
N MET A 179 -19.09 8.91 -10.22
CA MET A 179 -19.26 7.49 -10.53
C MET A 179 -18.51 7.09 -11.79
N ASP A 180 -18.48 7.96 -12.79
CA ASP A 180 -17.83 7.70 -14.08
C ASP A 180 -16.31 7.70 -13.90
N GLU A 181 -15.77 8.69 -13.19
CA GLU A 181 -14.36 8.75 -12.83
C GLU A 181 -13.93 7.52 -12.02
N ARG A 182 -14.74 7.12 -11.03
CA ARG A 182 -14.45 5.93 -10.21
C ARG A 182 -14.47 4.64 -11.03
N GLU A 183 -15.42 4.50 -11.97
CA GLU A 183 -15.47 3.33 -12.86
C GLU A 183 -14.24 3.29 -13.76
N GLU A 184 -13.81 4.42 -14.32
CA GLU A 184 -12.60 4.52 -15.13
C GLU A 184 -11.34 4.14 -14.33
N GLN A 185 -11.20 4.65 -13.10
CA GLN A 185 -10.11 4.30 -12.20
C GLN A 185 -10.08 2.79 -11.92
N TYR A 186 -11.22 2.17 -11.59
CA TYR A 186 -11.28 0.74 -11.29
C TYR A 186 -11.03 -0.11 -12.54
N ARG A 187 -11.50 0.30 -13.71
CA ARG A 187 -11.18 -0.35 -14.99
C ARG A 187 -9.67 -0.35 -15.25
N PHE A 188 -9.00 0.79 -15.04
CA PHE A 188 -7.55 0.85 -15.13
C PHE A 188 -6.90 -0.10 -14.12
N ILE A 189 -7.29 -0.03 -12.85
CA ILE A 189 -6.68 -0.82 -11.77
C ILE A 189 -6.78 -2.33 -12.05
N PHE A 190 -7.99 -2.82 -12.34
CA PHE A 190 -8.25 -4.25 -12.41
C PHE A 190 -8.07 -4.83 -13.82
N ASN A 191 -8.57 -4.14 -14.86
CA ASN A 191 -8.60 -4.71 -16.20
C ASN A 191 -7.37 -4.34 -17.05
N VAL A 192 -6.58 -3.36 -16.63
CA VAL A 192 -5.35 -2.97 -17.33
C VAL A 192 -4.14 -3.32 -16.47
N TRP A 193 -3.93 -2.59 -15.39
CA TRP A 193 -2.69 -2.67 -14.61
C TRP A 193 -2.53 -4.02 -13.88
N LEU A 194 -3.51 -4.40 -13.06
CA LEU A 194 -3.39 -5.63 -12.25
C LEU A 194 -3.34 -6.88 -13.12
N GLN A 195 -4.17 -6.93 -14.17
CA GLN A 195 -4.18 -8.05 -15.12
C GLN A 195 -2.82 -8.26 -15.77
N GLU A 196 -2.19 -7.17 -16.26
CA GLU A 196 -0.85 -7.23 -16.85
C GLU A 196 0.20 -7.68 -15.82
N LYS A 197 0.18 -7.07 -14.63
CA LYS A 197 1.19 -7.33 -13.60
C LYS A 197 1.10 -8.74 -13.01
N LEU A 198 -0.09 -9.30 -12.87
CA LEU A 198 -0.27 -10.69 -12.45
C LEU A 198 0.19 -11.66 -13.55
N ALA A 199 -0.20 -11.42 -14.79
CA ALA A 199 0.18 -12.27 -15.92
C ALA A 199 1.70 -12.33 -16.14
N SER A 200 2.39 -11.20 -15.90
CA SER A 200 3.86 -11.11 -16.02
C SER A 200 4.63 -11.52 -14.76
N GLY A 201 3.95 -11.82 -13.65
CA GLY A 201 4.57 -12.11 -12.36
C GLY A 201 5.26 -10.90 -11.70
N GLN A 202 5.03 -9.68 -12.21
CA GLN A 202 5.60 -8.45 -11.65
C GLN A 202 4.87 -7.95 -10.40
N PHE A 203 3.72 -8.50 -10.10
CA PHE A 203 2.98 -8.26 -8.86
C PHE A 203 2.58 -9.59 -8.25
N VAL A 204 2.86 -9.77 -6.98
CA VAL A 204 2.53 -11.01 -6.25
C VAL A 204 1.48 -10.74 -5.18
N PRO A 205 0.53 -11.66 -4.95
CA PRO A 205 -0.43 -11.54 -3.87
C PRO A 205 0.25 -11.35 -2.50
N SER A 206 -0.17 -10.33 -1.76
CA SER A 206 0.43 -9.95 -0.49
C SER A 206 -0.61 -9.35 0.47
N PRO A 207 -0.36 -9.37 1.79
CA PRO A 207 0.72 -10.01 2.53
C PRO A 207 0.62 -11.55 2.50
N LYS A 208 1.33 -12.25 3.39
CA LYS A 208 1.23 -13.71 3.48
C LYS A 208 -0.20 -14.16 3.74
N LEU A 209 -0.57 -15.28 3.11
CA LEU A 209 -1.87 -15.91 3.27
C LEU A 209 -1.90 -16.78 4.52
N ARG A 210 -2.99 -16.67 5.31
CA ARG A 210 -3.35 -17.61 6.36
C ARG A 210 -4.79 -18.07 6.18
N VAL A 211 -4.99 -19.34 5.81
CA VAL A 211 -6.32 -19.94 5.69
C VAL A 211 -6.85 -20.30 7.08
N ILE A 212 -8.13 -20.01 7.33
CA ILE A 212 -8.88 -20.44 8.50
C ILE A 212 -9.92 -21.47 8.02
N ASP A 213 -9.77 -22.69 8.52
CA ASP A 213 -10.64 -23.80 8.15
C ASP A 213 -12.07 -23.62 8.70
N GLY A 214 -13.05 -24.30 8.08
CA GLY A 214 -14.45 -24.36 8.54
C GLY A 214 -15.42 -23.42 7.81
N GLY A 215 -14.98 -22.77 6.76
CA GLY A 215 -15.83 -21.98 5.88
C GLY A 215 -16.57 -20.86 6.58
N LEU A 216 -17.82 -20.61 6.19
CA LEU A 216 -18.64 -19.54 6.79
C LEU A 216 -18.92 -19.74 8.30
N HIS A 217 -18.82 -20.95 8.82
CA HIS A 217 -19.01 -21.20 10.26
C HIS A 217 -17.87 -20.64 11.11
N SER A 218 -16.68 -20.48 10.53
CA SER A 218 -15.47 -19.96 11.22
C SER A 218 -15.32 -18.44 11.12
N VAL A 219 -16.30 -17.70 10.60
CA VAL A 219 -16.23 -16.24 10.45
C VAL A 219 -15.95 -15.55 11.77
N ASN A 220 -16.67 -15.90 12.85
CA ASN A 220 -16.47 -15.28 14.16
C ASN A 220 -15.07 -15.58 14.72
N GLN A 221 -14.60 -16.84 14.57
CA GLN A 221 -13.24 -17.21 14.94
C GLN A 221 -12.18 -16.41 14.20
N ALA A 222 -12.36 -16.21 12.89
CA ALA A 222 -11.45 -15.39 12.08
C ALA A 222 -11.46 -13.92 12.53
N LEU A 223 -12.63 -13.35 12.84
CA LEU A 223 -12.77 -11.99 13.35
C LEU A 223 -12.12 -11.84 14.74
N ASP A 224 -12.28 -12.81 15.63
CA ASP A 224 -11.62 -12.81 16.94
C ASP A 224 -10.10 -12.91 16.79
N THR A 225 -9.62 -13.74 15.87
CA THR A 225 -8.19 -13.85 15.54
C THR A 225 -7.66 -12.51 15.03
N LEU A 226 -8.40 -11.85 14.12
CA LEU A 226 -8.02 -10.53 13.60
C LEU A 226 -8.01 -9.46 14.69
N LYS A 227 -9.00 -9.46 15.57
CA LYS A 227 -9.10 -8.54 16.72
C LYS A 227 -7.94 -8.69 17.69
N ASN A 228 -7.46 -9.92 17.90
CA ASN A 228 -6.30 -10.20 18.74
C ASN A 228 -4.96 -9.80 18.09
N GLY A 229 -5.00 -9.38 16.83
CA GLY A 229 -3.85 -8.92 16.05
C GLY A 229 -3.23 -10.01 15.19
N VAL A 230 -2.98 -9.65 13.94
CA VAL A 230 -2.18 -10.43 12.98
C VAL A 230 -1.06 -9.56 12.45
N SER A 231 0.04 -10.15 12.05
CA SER A 231 1.23 -9.39 11.63
C SER A 231 1.78 -9.91 10.31
N GLY A 232 1.66 -9.12 9.26
CA GLY A 232 2.15 -9.46 7.92
C GLY A 232 1.39 -10.62 7.27
N GLU A 233 0.16 -10.87 7.70
CA GLU A 233 -0.71 -11.94 7.19
C GLU A 233 -2.12 -11.38 6.91
N LYS A 234 -2.81 -12.01 5.98
CA LYS A 234 -4.25 -11.81 5.74
C LYS A 234 -5.00 -13.12 5.94
N LEU A 235 -6.06 -13.06 6.75
CA LEU A 235 -6.91 -14.22 7.02
C LEU A 235 -7.88 -14.43 5.84
N VAL A 236 -7.98 -15.65 5.36
CA VAL A 236 -8.90 -16.06 4.29
C VAL A 236 -9.71 -17.27 4.75
N LEU A 237 -10.98 -17.26 4.43
CA LEU A 237 -11.91 -18.39 4.66
C LEU A 237 -12.24 -19.02 3.31
N GLU A 238 -12.01 -20.32 3.19
CA GLU A 238 -12.53 -21.10 2.06
C GLU A 238 -14.01 -21.39 2.26
N ILE A 239 -14.85 -21.15 1.24
CA ILE A 239 -16.30 -21.29 1.31
C ILE A 239 -16.82 -22.20 0.20
#